data_b90abbdfcf4515c4f271e78bc876a196
#
_entry.id   b90abbdfcf4515c4f271e78bc876a196
#
_cell.length_a   1.000
_cell.length_b   1.000
_cell.length_c   1.000
_cell.angle_alpha   90.00
_cell.angle_beta   90.00
_cell.angle_gamma   90.00
#
_symmetry.space_group_name_H-M   'P 1'
#
loop_
_entity.id
_entity.type
_entity.pdbx_description
1 polymer ?
#
loop_
_entity_poly.entity_id
_entity_poly.type
_entity_poly.pdbx_seq_one_letter_code
_entity_poly.pdbx_strand_id
1 'polypeptide(L)'
;VDELTGLSINDDPSTTSYLLSIRDGFPVIYELGPAELTGNDIDDALAVYPQNEWVVQLNFKDESADKFTELTKVLASNIGDQRKLAIVLDEEVISAPQVAFDVNPDIGITGGTASISMGNVDQGESANNLAVILRYGALPVSFERSSIQKVSATLGENTLNLGLQAGLVGLIIVSIFLLLYY
;
A
#
# COMPACT_ATOMS: atom_id res chain seq x y z
N VAL A 1 -4.05 -21.96 -2.95
CA VAL A 1 -5.35 -21.71 -3.61
C VAL A 1 -6.19 -20.90 -2.64
N ASP A 2 -6.57 -19.69 -3.03
CA ASP A 2 -7.48 -18.87 -2.25
C ASP A 2 -8.86 -19.56 -2.20
N GLU A 3 -9.38 -19.80 -0.98
CA GLU A 3 -10.66 -20.47 -0.76
C GLU A 3 -11.86 -19.71 -1.35
N LEU A 4 -11.73 -18.39 -1.57
CA LEU A 4 -12.80 -17.53 -2.10
C LEU A 4 -12.89 -17.53 -3.63
N THR A 5 -11.77 -17.71 -4.33
CA THR A 5 -11.71 -17.56 -5.79
C THR A 5 -11.39 -18.86 -6.52
N GLY A 6 -10.87 -19.87 -5.81
CA GLY A 6 -10.38 -21.12 -6.40
C GLY A 6 -9.12 -20.94 -7.27
N LEU A 7 -8.56 -19.73 -7.34
CA LEU A 7 -7.36 -19.44 -8.09
C LEU A 7 -6.11 -19.69 -7.23
N SER A 8 -5.08 -20.23 -7.82
CA SER A 8 -3.76 -20.29 -7.19
C SER A 8 -3.14 -18.90 -7.28
N ILE A 9 -3.02 -18.22 -6.16
CA ILE A 9 -2.24 -16.99 -6.08
C ILE A 9 -0.80 -17.41 -6.40
N ASN A 10 -0.26 -16.86 -7.47
CA ASN A 10 1.12 -17.07 -7.87
C ASN A 10 1.81 -15.72 -7.87
N ASP A 11 2.82 -15.58 -7.05
CA ASP A 11 3.64 -14.39 -6.87
C ASP A 11 5.00 -14.46 -7.58
N ASP A 12 5.22 -15.53 -8.38
CA ASP A 12 6.45 -15.66 -9.16
C ASP A 12 6.54 -14.57 -10.24
N PRO A 13 7.45 -13.60 -10.07
CA PRO A 13 7.57 -12.47 -11.01
C PRO A 13 8.05 -12.88 -12.41
N SER A 14 8.52 -14.11 -12.59
CA SER A 14 8.98 -14.60 -13.90
C SER A 14 7.86 -15.17 -14.78
N THR A 15 6.66 -15.34 -14.22
CA THR A 15 5.52 -15.95 -14.91
C THR A 15 4.29 -15.05 -14.80
N THR A 16 3.19 -15.44 -15.47
CA THR A 16 1.89 -14.82 -15.24
C THR A 16 1.46 -15.06 -13.81
N SER A 17 1.21 -14.00 -13.07
CA SER A 17 0.80 -14.03 -11.67
C SER A 17 -0.61 -13.46 -11.47
N TYR A 18 -1.29 -13.95 -10.43
CA TYR A 18 -2.61 -13.49 -10.04
C TYR A 18 -2.53 -12.92 -8.63
N LEU A 19 -2.70 -11.61 -8.50
CA LEU A 19 -2.61 -10.92 -7.23
C LEU A 19 -3.96 -10.31 -6.84
N LEU A 20 -4.29 -10.46 -5.56
CA LEU A 20 -5.48 -9.85 -4.98
C LEU A 20 -5.11 -8.46 -4.44
N SER A 21 -5.90 -7.46 -4.79
CA SER A 21 -5.81 -6.12 -4.20
C SER A 21 -7.19 -5.60 -3.83
N ILE A 22 -7.26 -4.62 -2.95
CA ILE A 22 -8.52 -3.95 -2.57
C ILE A 22 -8.54 -2.58 -3.24
N ARG A 23 -9.51 -2.39 -4.14
CA ARG A 23 -9.74 -1.10 -4.79
C ARG A 23 -11.12 -0.58 -4.44
N ASP A 24 -11.18 0.64 -3.91
CA ASP A 24 -12.44 1.30 -3.49
C ASP A 24 -13.28 0.44 -2.51
N GLY A 25 -12.59 -0.38 -1.69
CA GLY A 25 -13.22 -1.30 -0.72
C GLY A 25 -13.69 -2.63 -1.30
N PHE A 26 -13.45 -2.90 -2.58
CA PHE A 26 -13.79 -4.16 -3.24
C PHE A 26 -12.55 -4.97 -3.59
N PRO A 27 -12.59 -6.31 -3.40
CA PRO A 27 -11.50 -7.17 -3.83
C PRO A 27 -11.46 -7.25 -5.36
N VAL A 28 -10.28 -6.98 -5.92
CA VAL A 28 -10.01 -7.06 -7.37
C VAL A 28 -8.84 -8.00 -7.58
N ILE A 29 -8.99 -8.93 -8.52
CA ILE A 29 -7.91 -9.82 -8.93
C ILE A 29 -7.25 -9.22 -10.18
N TYR A 30 -5.94 -9.04 -10.10
CA TYR A 30 -5.11 -8.63 -11.21
C TYR A 30 -4.43 -9.85 -11.82
N GLU A 31 -4.60 -10.04 -13.12
CA GLU A 31 -3.77 -10.93 -13.93
C GLU A 31 -2.61 -10.12 -14.46
N LEU A 32 -1.41 -10.47 -14.05
CA LEU A 32 -0.19 -9.75 -14.37
C LEU A 32 0.71 -10.61 -15.25
N GLY A 33 1.28 -10.00 -16.28
CA GLY A 33 2.38 -10.61 -17.05
C GLY A 33 3.67 -10.67 -16.22
N PRO A 34 4.74 -11.28 -16.79
CA PRO A 34 6.04 -11.29 -16.14
C PRO A 34 6.53 -9.88 -15.80
N ALA A 35 7.28 -9.77 -14.69
CA ALA A 35 7.90 -8.50 -14.31
C ALA A 35 9.08 -8.19 -15.22
N GLU A 36 8.95 -7.12 -16.01
CA GLU A 36 9.99 -6.64 -16.92
C GLU A 36 11.00 -5.72 -16.25
N LEU A 37 10.56 -5.06 -15.17
CA LEU A 37 11.35 -4.12 -14.37
C LEU A 37 11.18 -4.43 -12.88
N THR A 38 12.21 -4.16 -12.12
CA THR A 38 12.25 -4.32 -10.67
C THR A 38 12.58 -3.00 -9.99
N GLY A 39 12.47 -2.92 -8.66
CA GLY A 39 12.91 -1.74 -7.91
C GLY A 39 14.39 -1.40 -8.12
N ASN A 40 15.22 -2.38 -8.51
CA ASN A 40 16.63 -2.14 -8.82
C ASN A 40 16.85 -1.35 -10.12
N ASP A 41 15.87 -1.29 -11.00
CA ASP A 41 15.92 -0.57 -12.25
C ASP A 41 15.61 0.94 -12.06
N ILE A 42 15.08 1.34 -10.91
CA ILE A 42 14.76 2.72 -10.56
C ILE A 42 16.00 3.38 -9.93
N ASP A 43 16.35 4.58 -10.39
CA ASP A 43 17.39 5.42 -9.84
C ASP A 43 16.83 6.36 -8.76
N ASP A 44 15.73 7.05 -9.08
CA ASP A 44 15.06 7.96 -8.15
C ASP A 44 13.54 8.05 -8.41
N ALA A 45 12.80 8.40 -7.36
CA ALA A 45 11.37 8.68 -7.44
C ALA A 45 11.01 9.86 -6.55
N LEU A 46 10.27 10.82 -7.09
CA LEU A 46 9.90 12.08 -6.42
C LEU A 46 8.42 12.39 -6.62
N ALA A 47 7.74 12.73 -5.54
CA ALA A 47 6.41 13.34 -5.63
C ALA A 47 6.56 14.85 -5.87
N VAL A 48 5.93 15.34 -6.93
CA VAL A 48 5.91 16.74 -7.33
C VAL A 48 4.48 17.20 -7.57
N TYR A 49 4.26 18.51 -7.49
CA TYR A 49 2.92 19.09 -7.64
C TYR A 49 2.88 20.16 -8.76
N PRO A 50 3.13 19.77 -10.03
CA PRO A 50 3.04 20.69 -11.15
C PRO A 50 1.57 20.92 -11.51
N GLN A 51 1.23 22.14 -11.93
CA GLN A 51 -0.08 22.48 -12.52
C GLN A 51 -1.31 22.04 -11.69
N ASN A 52 -1.19 22.05 -10.36
CA ASN A 52 -2.29 21.70 -9.45
C ASN A 52 -2.67 20.20 -9.44
N GLU A 53 -1.74 19.32 -9.80
CA GLU A 53 -1.90 17.88 -9.83
C GLU A 53 -0.68 17.20 -9.19
N TRP A 54 -0.92 16.18 -8.35
CA TRP A 54 0.16 15.36 -7.82
C TRP A 54 0.64 14.37 -8.87
N VAL A 55 1.94 14.35 -9.05
CA VAL A 55 2.64 13.46 -9.99
C VAL A 55 3.81 12.81 -9.28
N VAL A 56 3.95 11.50 -9.40
CA VAL A 56 5.17 10.80 -9.02
C VAL A 56 6.06 10.68 -10.25
N GLN A 57 7.16 11.39 -10.24
CA GLN A 57 8.17 11.34 -11.28
C GLN A 57 9.16 10.22 -10.97
N LEU A 58 9.38 9.34 -11.93
CA LEU A 58 10.32 8.23 -11.88
C LEU A 58 11.50 8.49 -12.79
N ASN A 59 12.69 8.21 -12.32
CA ASN A 59 13.89 8.16 -13.13
C ASN A 59 14.44 6.74 -13.09
N PHE A 60 14.64 6.15 -14.24
CA PHE A 60 15.25 4.83 -14.38
C PHE A 60 16.77 4.96 -14.55
N LYS A 61 17.49 3.94 -14.13
CA LYS A 61 18.93 3.85 -14.41
C LYS A 61 19.17 3.78 -15.92
N ASP A 62 20.31 4.28 -16.38
CA ASP A 62 20.66 4.31 -17.80
C ASP A 62 20.55 2.93 -18.47
N GLU A 63 20.97 1.87 -17.78
CA GLU A 63 20.89 0.49 -18.24
C GLU A 63 19.47 -0.06 -18.34
N SER A 64 18.51 0.55 -17.65
CA SER A 64 17.11 0.12 -17.58
C SER A 64 16.18 1.01 -18.41
N ALA A 65 16.65 2.17 -18.86
CA ALA A 65 15.90 3.10 -19.67
C ALA A 65 15.38 2.49 -20.98
N ASP A 66 16.22 1.67 -21.64
CA ASP A 66 15.85 0.99 -22.87
C ASP A 66 14.77 -0.08 -22.61
N LYS A 67 14.89 -0.85 -21.51
CA LYS A 67 13.86 -1.82 -21.12
C LYS A 67 12.52 -1.15 -20.89
N PHE A 68 12.51 -0.01 -20.18
CA PHE A 68 11.28 0.77 -19.96
C PHE A 68 10.67 1.27 -21.28
N THR A 69 11.52 1.72 -22.21
CA THR A 69 11.08 2.15 -23.54
C THR A 69 10.41 0.99 -24.30
N GLU A 70 11.04 -0.18 -24.35
CA GLU A 70 10.46 -1.36 -25.02
C GLU A 70 9.17 -1.83 -24.35
N LEU A 71 9.11 -1.87 -23.02
CA LEU A 71 7.89 -2.20 -22.28
C LEU A 71 6.76 -1.24 -22.64
N THR A 72 7.03 0.07 -22.67
CA THR A 72 5.99 1.07 -22.96
C THR A 72 5.54 1.04 -24.43
N LYS A 73 6.37 0.60 -25.38
CA LYS A 73 5.92 0.29 -26.76
C LYS A 73 4.87 -0.82 -26.78
N VAL A 74 5.17 -1.94 -26.09
CA VAL A 74 4.23 -3.07 -26.00
C VAL A 74 2.92 -2.63 -25.36
N LEU A 75 2.98 -1.93 -24.23
CA LEU A 75 1.80 -1.42 -23.54
C LEU A 75 1.02 -0.41 -24.39
N ALA A 76 1.71 0.50 -25.10
CA ALA A 76 1.08 1.48 -25.98
C ALA A 76 0.37 0.85 -27.18
N SER A 77 0.81 -0.35 -27.62
CA SER A 77 0.17 -1.10 -28.70
C SER A 77 -1.14 -1.78 -28.27
N ASN A 78 -1.36 -1.92 -26.97
CA ASN A 78 -2.51 -2.60 -26.39
C ASN A 78 -3.66 -1.62 -26.10
N ILE A 79 -4.82 -2.16 -25.72
CA ILE A 79 -6.03 -1.41 -25.34
C ILE A 79 -6.55 -1.85 -23.99
N GLY A 80 -7.30 -0.97 -23.34
CA GLY A 80 -7.94 -1.28 -22.05
C GLY A 80 -6.94 -1.60 -20.94
N ASP A 81 -7.19 -2.66 -20.20
CA ASP A 81 -6.38 -3.04 -19.04
C ASP A 81 -5.00 -3.55 -19.41
N GLN A 82 -4.81 -4.09 -20.62
CA GLN A 82 -3.50 -4.51 -21.13
C GLN A 82 -2.55 -3.35 -21.45
N ARG A 83 -3.03 -2.11 -21.36
CA ARG A 83 -2.24 -0.89 -21.50
C ARG A 83 -1.73 -0.37 -20.15
N LYS A 84 -2.00 -1.07 -19.08
CA LYS A 84 -1.61 -0.70 -17.70
C LYS A 84 -0.28 -1.34 -17.32
N LEU A 85 0.49 -0.59 -16.55
CA LEU A 85 1.69 -1.05 -15.88
C LEU A 85 1.38 -1.22 -14.39
N ALA A 86 1.33 -2.46 -13.90
CA ALA A 86 1.11 -2.70 -12.49
C ALA A 86 2.41 -2.48 -11.69
N ILE A 87 2.30 -1.76 -10.59
CA ILE A 87 3.35 -1.57 -9.60
C ILE A 87 3.00 -2.47 -8.41
N VAL A 88 3.82 -3.48 -8.21
CA VAL A 88 3.62 -4.50 -7.17
C VAL A 88 4.66 -4.32 -6.07
N LEU A 89 4.21 -4.40 -4.83
CA LEU A 89 5.06 -4.39 -3.64
C LEU A 89 4.52 -5.41 -2.64
N ASP A 90 5.38 -6.31 -2.15
CA ASP A 90 5.02 -7.32 -1.16
C ASP A 90 3.72 -8.08 -1.53
N GLU A 91 3.63 -8.54 -2.79
CA GLU A 91 2.48 -9.29 -3.33
C GLU A 91 1.18 -8.47 -3.45
N GLU A 92 1.23 -7.16 -3.25
CA GLU A 92 0.10 -6.26 -3.39
C GLU A 92 0.27 -5.31 -4.59
N VAL A 93 -0.78 -5.11 -5.39
CA VAL A 93 -0.80 -4.11 -6.45
C VAL A 93 -1.09 -2.74 -5.84
N ILE A 94 -0.04 -1.94 -5.68
CA ILE A 94 -0.13 -0.59 -5.09
C ILE A 94 -0.75 0.40 -6.07
N SER A 95 -0.41 0.28 -7.35
CA SER A 95 -0.92 1.15 -8.41
C SER A 95 -0.86 0.44 -9.76
N ALA A 96 -1.75 0.80 -10.66
CA ALA A 96 -1.77 0.27 -12.03
C ALA A 96 -2.03 1.42 -13.03
N PRO A 97 -1.07 2.36 -13.19
CA PRO A 97 -1.22 3.46 -14.13
C PRO A 97 -1.31 2.97 -15.56
N GLN A 98 -2.10 3.67 -16.35
CA GLN A 98 -2.25 3.40 -17.78
C GLN A 98 -1.24 4.24 -18.58
N VAL A 99 -0.60 3.62 -19.57
CA VAL A 99 0.21 4.35 -20.55
C VAL A 99 -0.70 5.29 -21.34
N ALA A 100 -0.34 6.56 -21.38
CA ALA A 100 -1.15 7.60 -22.01
C ALA A 100 -1.41 7.31 -23.50
N PHE A 101 -2.58 7.71 -23.99
CA PHE A 101 -3.02 7.38 -25.35
C PHE A 101 -2.22 8.08 -26.45
N ASP A 102 -1.54 9.17 -26.12
CA ASP A 102 -0.66 9.95 -26.99
C ASP A 102 0.74 9.34 -27.16
N VAL A 103 1.08 8.33 -26.35
CA VAL A 103 2.35 7.60 -26.51
C VAL A 103 2.30 6.77 -27.80
N ASN A 104 3.27 7.05 -28.68
CA ASN A 104 3.42 6.35 -29.94
C ASN A 104 3.93 4.91 -29.68
N PRO A 105 3.21 3.86 -30.13
CA PRO A 105 3.60 2.47 -29.92
C PRO A 105 4.91 2.07 -30.60
N ASP A 106 5.33 2.78 -31.65
CA ASP A 106 6.61 2.49 -32.33
C ASP A 106 7.81 3.10 -31.58
N ILE A 107 7.57 4.10 -30.73
CA ILE A 107 8.63 4.85 -30.05
C ILE A 107 8.67 4.52 -28.56
N GLY A 108 7.51 4.37 -27.90
CA GLY A 108 7.39 4.21 -26.46
C GLY A 108 7.70 5.51 -25.71
N ILE A 109 7.92 5.39 -24.39
CA ILE A 109 8.39 6.49 -23.55
C ILE A 109 9.90 6.42 -23.48
N THR A 110 10.57 7.43 -24.03
CA THR A 110 12.03 7.51 -24.11
C THR A 110 12.61 8.44 -23.03
N GLY A 111 13.93 8.39 -22.86
CA GLY A 111 14.65 9.29 -21.95
C GLY A 111 14.72 8.83 -20.50
N GLY A 112 14.32 7.58 -20.22
CA GLY A 112 14.49 6.97 -18.89
C GLY A 112 13.70 7.64 -17.78
N THR A 113 12.63 8.39 -18.12
CA THR A 113 11.75 9.04 -17.15
C THR A 113 10.29 8.70 -17.38
N ALA A 114 9.53 8.56 -16.32
CA ALA A 114 8.08 8.36 -16.36
C ALA A 114 7.40 9.27 -15.34
N SER A 115 6.12 9.55 -15.59
CA SER A 115 5.29 10.33 -14.68
C SER A 115 3.99 9.57 -14.41
N ILE A 116 3.70 9.33 -13.14
CA ILE A 116 2.46 8.71 -12.69
C ILE A 116 1.56 9.81 -12.14
N SER A 117 0.46 10.07 -12.83
CA SER A 117 -0.55 11.04 -12.38
C SER A 117 -1.35 10.46 -11.21
N MET A 118 -1.37 11.18 -10.09
CA MET A 118 -2.08 10.79 -8.88
C MET A 118 -3.39 11.56 -8.67
N GLY A 119 -3.67 12.56 -9.52
CA GLY A 119 -4.88 13.39 -9.42
C GLY A 119 -4.78 14.55 -8.44
N ASN A 120 -5.86 14.87 -7.76
CA ASN A 120 -6.12 16.14 -7.05
C ASN A 120 -5.28 16.36 -5.77
N VAL A 121 -5.47 17.54 -5.16
CA VAL A 121 -4.79 18.07 -3.96
C VAL A 121 -4.75 17.08 -2.79
N ASP A 122 -5.81 16.31 -2.59
CA ASP A 122 -5.95 15.38 -1.45
C ASP A 122 -5.04 14.12 -1.58
N GLN A 123 -4.38 13.93 -2.72
CA GLN A 123 -3.54 12.77 -2.99
C GLN A 123 -2.04 12.97 -2.63
N GLY A 124 -1.68 14.08 -2.00
CA GLY A 124 -0.29 14.40 -1.68
C GLY A 124 0.39 13.39 -0.78
N GLU A 125 -0.31 12.86 0.21
CA GLU A 125 0.21 11.81 1.09
C GLU A 125 0.42 10.51 0.31
N SER A 126 -0.55 10.12 -0.52
CA SER A 126 -0.46 8.92 -1.37
C SER A 126 0.67 9.04 -2.40
N ALA A 127 0.86 10.21 -3.01
CA ALA A 127 1.94 10.47 -3.95
C ALA A 127 3.32 10.38 -3.27
N ASN A 128 3.47 10.98 -2.07
CA ASN A 128 4.72 10.90 -1.30
C ASN A 128 5.01 9.46 -0.88
N ASN A 129 4.00 8.72 -0.40
CA ASN A 129 4.16 7.33 0.00
C ASN A 129 4.59 6.47 -1.20
N LEU A 130 3.94 6.62 -2.35
CA LEU A 130 4.31 5.90 -3.57
C LEU A 130 5.74 6.25 -4.01
N ALA A 131 6.14 7.52 -3.99
CA ALA A 131 7.50 7.94 -4.32
C ALA A 131 8.53 7.31 -3.39
N VAL A 132 8.28 7.28 -2.08
CA VAL A 132 9.17 6.64 -1.09
C VAL A 132 9.29 5.15 -1.36
N ILE A 133 8.16 4.47 -1.60
CA ILE A 133 8.12 3.03 -1.93
C ILE A 133 8.96 2.75 -3.19
N LEU A 134 8.78 3.53 -4.23
CA LEU A 134 9.49 3.34 -5.51
C LEU A 134 10.98 3.66 -5.42
N ARG A 135 11.35 4.66 -4.60
CA ARG A 135 12.75 5.09 -4.41
C ARG A 135 13.57 4.10 -3.60
N TYR A 136 12.99 3.54 -2.55
CA TYR A 136 13.74 2.70 -1.60
C TYR A 136 13.41 1.22 -1.73
N GLY A 137 12.45 0.87 -2.61
CA GLY A 137 11.86 -0.45 -2.66
C GLY A 137 11.08 -0.75 -1.38
N ALA A 138 10.64 -1.98 -1.22
CA ALA A 138 10.31 -2.50 0.09
C ALA A 138 11.60 -2.43 0.90
N LEU A 139 11.69 -1.46 1.81
CA LEU A 139 12.80 -1.45 2.77
C LEU A 139 12.84 -2.86 3.36
N PRO A 140 13.99 -3.58 3.36
CA PRO A 140 14.13 -4.83 4.07
C PRO A 140 14.25 -4.57 5.58
N VAL A 141 13.42 -3.69 6.07
CA VAL A 141 13.07 -3.57 7.46
C VAL A 141 11.89 -4.51 7.61
N SER A 142 12.16 -5.75 8.00
CA SER A 142 11.19 -6.47 8.78
C SER A 142 10.82 -5.54 9.92
N PHE A 143 9.80 -4.71 9.73
CA PHE A 143 9.07 -4.18 10.86
C PHE A 143 8.50 -5.44 11.49
N GLU A 144 9.24 -6.05 12.41
CA GLU A 144 8.60 -6.83 13.42
C GLU A 144 7.51 -5.90 13.93
N ARG A 145 6.31 -6.26 13.59
CA ARG A 145 5.10 -5.59 14.09
C ARG A 145 5.28 -5.63 15.58
N SER A 146 5.96 -4.59 16.10
CA SER A 146 6.12 -4.37 17.54
C SER A 146 4.71 -4.44 18.05
N SER A 147 4.41 -5.55 18.74
CA SER A 147 3.08 -5.97 19.10
C SER A 147 2.25 -4.73 19.38
N ILE A 148 1.23 -4.49 18.57
CA ILE A 148 0.11 -3.67 19.01
C ILE A 148 -0.36 -4.41 20.24
N GLN A 149 0.11 -3.99 21.41
CA GLN A 149 -0.55 -4.37 22.65
C GLN A 149 -1.96 -3.82 22.50
N LYS A 150 -2.85 -4.67 21.99
CA LYS A 150 -4.26 -4.49 22.24
C LYS A 150 -4.34 -4.43 23.74
N VAL A 151 -4.38 -3.21 24.28
CA VAL A 151 -4.74 -2.98 25.68
C VAL A 151 -6.16 -3.51 25.76
N SER A 152 -6.23 -4.76 26.19
CA SER A 152 -7.50 -5.48 26.26
C SER A 152 -8.39 -4.67 27.19
N ALA A 153 -9.62 -4.45 26.81
CA ALA A 153 -10.64 -3.78 27.62
C ALA A 153 -10.83 -4.44 29.02
N THR A 154 -10.27 -5.64 29.19
CA THR A 154 -10.23 -6.39 30.45
C THR A 154 -9.45 -5.70 31.59
N LEU A 155 -8.50 -4.80 31.28
CA LEU A 155 -7.83 -4.00 32.32
C LEU A 155 -8.78 -2.98 32.95
N GLY A 156 -9.72 -2.43 32.19
CA GLY A 156 -10.76 -1.53 32.71
C GLY A 156 -11.79 -2.26 33.59
N GLU A 157 -12.19 -3.45 33.22
CA GLU A 157 -13.19 -4.24 33.92
C GLU A 157 -12.70 -4.72 35.30
N ASN A 158 -11.46 -5.19 35.36
CA ASN A 158 -10.84 -5.61 36.64
C ASN A 158 -10.62 -4.43 37.60
N THR A 159 -10.21 -3.28 37.08
CA THR A 159 -9.99 -2.07 37.88
C THR A 159 -11.31 -1.49 38.39
N LEU A 160 -12.36 -1.55 37.57
CA LEU A 160 -13.70 -1.13 37.96
C LEU A 160 -14.27 -2.02 39.09
N ASN A 161 -14.16 -3.35 38.94
CA ASN A 161 -14.64 -4.30 39.94
C ASN A 161 -13.91 -4.19 41.28
N LEU A 162 -12.59 -3.98 41.25
CA LEU A 162 -11.80 -3.76 42.46
C LEU A 162 -12.17 -2.43 43.14
N GLY A 163 -12.39 -1.37 42.35
CA GLY A 163 -12.85 -0.08 42.86
C GLY A 163 -14.25 -0.14 43.50
N LEU A 164 -15.17 -0.87 42.85
CA LEU A 164 -16.52 -1.08 43.38
C LEU A 164 -16.51 -1.85 44.71
N GLN A 165 -15.71 -2.91 44.80
CA GLN A 165 -15.55 -3.71 46.04
C GLN A 165 -14.95 -2.87 47.15
N ALA A 166 -13.90 -2.09 46.89
CA ALA A 166 -13.29 -1.22 47.89
C ALA A 166 -14.27 -0.13 48.37
N GLY A 167 -15.08 0.44 47.50
CA GLY A 167 -16.11 1.42 47.83
C GLY A 167 -17.21 0.83 48.72
N LEU A 168 -17.66 -0.39 48.42
CA LEU A 168 -18.68 -1.10 49.20
C LEU A 168 -18.19 -1.44 50.62
N VAL A 169 -16.95 -1.92 50.76
CA VAL A 169 -16.33 -2.17 52.05
C VAL A 169 -16.21 -0.89 52.90
N GLY A 170 -15.77 0.23 52.27
CA GLY A 170 -15.70 1.53 52.92
C GLY A 170 -17.06 2.00 53.46
N LEU A 171 -18.12 1.83 52.67
CA LEU A 171 -19.49 2.21 53.02
C LEU A 171 -20.02 1.37 54.19
N ILE A 172 -19.74 0.08 54.24
CA ILE A 172 -20.10 -0.81 55.37
C ILE A 172 -19.40 -0.36 56.63
N ILE A 173 -18.08 -0.08 56.60
CA ILE A 173 -17.32 0.37 57.76
C ILE A 173 -17.89 1.68 58.33
N VAL A 174 -18.17 2.65 57.47
CA VAL A 174 -18.77 3.94 57.88
C VAL A 174 -20.17 3.75 58.46
N SER A 175 -20.96 2.85 57.87
CA SER A 175 -22.30 2.54 58.37
C SER A 175 -22.27 1.91 59.78
N ILE A 176 -21.38 0.98 60.00
CA ILE A 176 -21.17 0.33 61.35
C ILE A 176 -20.69 1.36 62.36
N PHE A 177 -19.74 2.22 61.97
CA PHE A 177 -19.29 3.31 62.83
C PHE A 177 -20.40 4.25 63.28
N LEU A 178 -21.24 4.66 62.32
CA LEU A 178 -22.40 5.52 62.65
C LEU A 178 -23.40 4.82 63.57
N LEU A 179 -23.67 3.55 63.35
CA LEU A 179 -24.58 2.76 64.16
C LEU A 179 -24.08 2.57 65.60
N LEU A 180 -22.76 2.44 65.82
CA LEU A 180 -22.14 2.36 67.14
C LEU A 180 -22.04 3.71 67.84
N TYR A 181 -21.91 4.77 67.07
CA TYR A 181 -21.81 6.15 67.60
C TYR A 181 -23.17 6.73 68.02
N TYR A 182 -24.24 6.42 67.31
CA TYR A 182 -25.59 6.88 67.58
C TYR A 182 -26.38 5.87 68.43
#